data_a7568ceab7f87dba85b800a25087d2a9
#
_entry.id   a7568ceab7f87dba85b800a25087d2a9
#
_cell.length_a   1.000
_cell.length_b   1.000
_cell.length_c   1.000
_cell.angle_alpha   90.00
_cell.angle_beta   90.00
_cell.angle_gamma   90.00
#
_symmetry.space_group_name_H-M   'P 1'
#
loop_
_entity.id
_entity.type
_entity.pdbx_description
1 polymer ?
#
loop_
_entity_poly.entity_id
_entity_poly.type
_entity_poly.pdbx_seq_one_letter_code
_entity_poly.pdbx_strand_id
1 'polypeptide(L)'
;REDWQKEANRLIMQGKDEQAKAIETNILQHQNITWIPIDHKEFKSLYEKVIIQKTADKKGCIKLLNYSIIYSDLALIKQLQIDGLKAAVNISKCIPLMLDQYFNDYLYQNTTNLLKKIDLFGPEFRNEFNLTPLMSAAYVGKKNYIEMLISLGSSINATDNNQRNAFMIALSRATDDMKYCNSVFEEIYQQLKPDAIILKINNKLVKIESYKSEYFFLYFLITKIRNSSEYKVSRSKLTFKASNISVLLKNFSESLVPRYRKNRDYVSALFARNEVHSNYPHNKQLFSRITLGIYTINPDLEIKICDTWSKL
;
A
#
# COMPACT_ATOMS: atom_id res chain seq x y z
N ARG A 1 0.16 -17.08 5.00
CA ARG A 1 0.72 -15.99 5.79
C ARG A 1 -0.27 -15.49 6.84
N GLU A 2 -1.48 -15.07 6.45
CA GLU A 2 -2.53 -14.63 7.38
C GLU A 2 -2.88 -15.70 8.41
N ASP A 3 -2.93 -16.96 8.00
CA ASP A 3 -3.21 -18.09 8.88
C ASP A 3 -2.10 -18.34 9.92
N TRP A 4 -0.84 -18.15 9.53
CA TRP A 4 0.29 -18.27 10.46
C TRP A 4 0.29 -17.15 11.51
N GLN A 5 -0.09 -15.94 11.14
CA GLN A 5 -0.21 -14.80 12.07
C GLN A 5 -1.36 -15.00 13.05
N LYS A 6 -2.51 -15.52 12.57
CA LYS A 6 -3.63 -15.91 13.44
C LYS A 6 -3.25 -17.00 14.42
N GLU A 7 -2.49 -17.99 13.96
CA GLU A 7 -2.01 -19.07 14.81
C GLU A 7 -1.00 -18.56 15.85
N ALA A 8 -0.07 -17.68 15.48
CA ALA A 8 0.85 -17.06 16.42
C ALA A 8 0.11 -16.30 17.52
N ASN A 9 -0.88 -15.47 17.14
CA ASN A 9 -1.73 -14.77 18.09
C ASN A 9 -2.49 -15.74 19.03
N ARG A 10 -3.05 -16.81 18.49
CA ARG A 10 -3.74 -17.83 19.27
C ARG A 10 -2.81 -18.48 20.31
N LEU A 11 -1.58 -18.77 19.94
CA LEU A 11 -0.59 -19.35 20.82
C LEU A 11 -0.17 -18.40 21.94
N ILE A 12 -0.01 -17.09 21.62
CA ILE A 12 0.25 -16.06 22.64
C ILE A 12 -0.87 -16.03 23.68
N MET A 13 -2.12 -16.06 23.21
CA MET A 13 -3.28 -16.06 24.10
C MET A 13 -3.34 -17.27 25.01
N GLN A 14 -2.84 -18.41 24.55
CA GLN A 14 -2.74 -19.65 25.33
C GLN A 14 -1.50 -19.70 26.25
N GLY A 15 -0.68 -18.63 26.27
CA GLY A 15 0.57 -18.58 27.04
C GLY A 15 1.71 -19.42 26.44
N LYS A 16 1.63 -19.74 25.14
CA LYS A 16 2.63 -20.55 24.42
C LYS A 16 3.56 -19.65 23.61
N ASP A 17 4.18 -18.67 24.27
CA ASP A 17 4.95 -17.60 23.64
C ASP A 17 6.14 -18.10 22.82
N GLU A 18 6.83 -19.17 23.26
CA GLU A 18 7.95 -19.76 22.52
C GLU A 18 7.51 -20.39 21.18
N GLN A 19 6.34 -21.03 21.17
CA GLN A 19 5.79 -21.58 19.93
C GLN A 19 5.33 -20.48 18.97
N ALA A 20 4.75 -19.40 19.49
CA ALA A 20 4.39 -18.24 18.71
C ALA A 20 5.61 -17.58 18.07
N LYS A 21 6.69 -17.38 18.83
CA LYS A 21 7.97 -16.85 18.33
C LYS A 21 8.58 -17.75 17.24
N ALA A 22 8.49 -19.07 17.38
CA ALA A 22 8.98 -19.99 16.36
C ALA A 22 8.23 -19.82 15.03
N ILE A 23 6.90 -19.63 15.08
CA ILE A 23 6.09 -19.36 13.88
C ILE A 23 6.49 -18.02 13.25
N GLU A 24 6.62 -16.96 14.06
CA GLU A 24 7.03 -15.62 13.57
C GLU A 24 8.43 -15.68 12.94
N THR A 25 9.38 -16.38 13.55
CA THR A 25 10.73 -16.56 13.01
C THR A 25 10.69 -17.29 11.66
N ASN A 26 9.86 -18.31 11.52
CA ASN A 26 9.68 -19.03 10.24
C ASN A 26 9.07 -18.11 9.17
N ILE A 27 8.10 -17.28 9.53
CA ILE A 27 7.53 -16.27 8.60
C ILE A 27 8.62 -15.33 8.11
N LEU A 28 9.48 -14.86 9.00
CA LEU A 28 10.59 -13.96 8.68
C LEU A 28 11.60 -14.59 7.73
N GLN A 29 11.99 -15.83 8.01
CA GLN A 29 12.98 -16.57 7.21
C GLN A 29 12.48 -16.88 5.79
N HIS A 30 11.20 -17.23 5.63
CA HIS A 30 10.63 -17.56 4.32
C HIS A 30 10.37 -16.36 3.42
N GLN A 31 10.34 -15.15 3.95
CA GLN A 31 9.94 -13.97 3.18
C GLN A 31 11.08 -13.02 2.83
N ASN A 32 12.30 -13.25 3.28
CA ASN A 32 13.42 -12.29 3.18
C ASN A 32 13.02 -10.86 3.61
N ILE A 33 12.08 -10.74 4.56
CA ILE A 33 11.55 -9.48 5.05
C ILE A 33 11.94 -9.35 6.51
N THR A 34 12.61 -8.26 6.84
CA THR A 34 12.92 -7.93 8.23
C THR A 34 11.67 -7.30 8.86
N TRP A 35 10.95 -8.10 9.63
CA TRP A 35 9.80 -7.63 10.44
C TRP A 35 10.28 -7.14 11.79
N ILE A 36 9.58 -6.13 12.34
CA ILE A 36 9.67 -5.88 13.78
C ILE A 36 8.70 -6.87 14.44
N PRO A 37 9.19 -7.85 15.21
CA PRO A 37 8.32 -8.78 15.90
C PRO A 37 7.40 -8.03 16.87
N ILE A 38 6.18 -8.55 17.07
CA ILE A 38 5.31 -8.04 18.13
C ILE A 38 6.04 -8.19 19.46
N ASP A 39 5.91 -7.20 20.33
CA ASP A 39 6.17 -7.40 21.75
C ASP A 39 5.05 -8.28 22.33
N HIS A 40 5.30 -9.58 22.39
CA HIS A 40 4.36 -10.58 22.89
C HIS A 40 3.87 -10.25 24.30
N LYS A 41 4.74 -9.72 25.13
CA LYS A 41 4.42 -9.33 26.50
C LYS A 41 3.45 -8.16 26.52
N GLU A 42 3.68 -7.18 25.68
CA GLU A 42 2.81 -6.03 25.52
C GLU A 42 1.45 -6.42 24.94
N PHE A 43 1.43 -7.24 23.88
CA PHE A 43 0.18 -7.73 23.28
C PHE A 43 -0.66 -8.47 24.32
N LYS A 44 -0.08 -9.40 25.07
CA LYS A 44 -0.77 -10.15 26.12
C LYS A 44 -1.34 -9.24 27.20
N SER A 45 -0.54 -8.28 27.67
CA SER A 45 -0.97 -7.29 28.66
C SER A 45 -2.12 -6.42 28.16
N LEU A 46 -2.06 -5.97 26.91
CA LEU A 46 -3.13 -5.16 26.30
C LEU A 46 -4.41 -5.99 26.11
N TYR A 47 -4.28 -7.21 25.64
CA TYR A 47 -5.42 -8.10 25.48
C TYR A 47 -6.12 -8.34 26.82
N GLU A 48 -5.37 -8.67 27.85
CA GLU A 48 -5.92 -8.90 29.19
C GLU A 48 -6.68 -7.67 29.69
N LYS A 49 -6.07 -6.49 29.59
CA LYS A 49 -6.70 -5.23 30.04
C LYS A 49 -7.93 -4.85 29.21
N VAL A 50 -7.87 -4.99 27.90
CA VAL A 50 -8.95 -4.54 27.00
C VAL A 50 -10.09 -5.53 26.94
N ILE A 51 -9.80 -6.82 26.78
CA ILE A 51 -10.82 -7.85 26.48
C ILE A 51 -11.32 -8.50 27.78
N ILE A 52 -10.41 -8.85 28.68
CA ILE A 52 -10.77 -9.60 29.88
C ILE A 52 -11.23 -8.65 31.00
N GLN A 53 -10.40 -7.68 31.36
CA GLN A 53 -10.66 -6.79 32.48
C GLN A 53 -11.53 -5.58 32.10
N LYS A 54 -11.60 -5.23 30.80
CA LYS A 54 -12.33 -4.05 30.28
C LYS A 54 -11.91 -2.72 30.93
N THR A 55 -10.65 -2.63 31.35
CA THR A 55 -10.09 -1.49 32.10
C THR A 55 -9.17 -0.59 31.29
N ALA A 56 -8.87 -0.96 30.03
CA ALA A 56 -7.93 -0.20 29.21
C ALA A 56 -8.50 1.15 28.80
N ASP A 57 -7.63 2.12 28.76
CA ASP A 57 -7.91 3.43 28.18
C ASP A 57 -8.05 3.36 26.64
N LYS A 58 -8.45 4.49 26.06
CA LYS A 58 -8.60 4.62 24.61
C LYS A 58 -7.31 4.28 23.85
N LYS A 59 -6.15 4.64 24.39
CA LYS A 59 -4.84 4.40 23.77
C LYS A 59 -4.50 2.91 23.72
N GLY A 60 -4.76 2.18 24.81
CA GLY A 60 -4.58 0.73 24.86
C GLY A 60 -5.50 -0.02 23.89
N CYS A 61 -6.77 0.40 23.80
CA CYS A 61 -7.73 -0.17 22.84
C CYS A 61 -7.29 0.05 21.38
N ILE A 62 -6.82 1.25 21.06
CA ILE A 62 -6.31 1.59 19.71
C ILE A 62 -5.08 0.73 19.39
N LYS A 63 -4.16 0.55 20.32
CA LYS A 63 -2.95 -0.23 20.11
C LYS A 63 -3.27 -1.72 19.89
N LEU A 64 -4.19 -2.30 20.65
CA LEU A 64 -4.64 -3.67 20.45
C LEU A 64 -5.37 -3.83 19.10
N LEU A 65 -6.18 -2.85 18.70
CA LEU A 65 -6.83 -2.84 17.40
C LEU A 65 -5.80 -2.82 16.26
N ASN A 66 -4.74 -2.04 16.39
CA ASN A 66 -3.64 -2.02 15.43
C ASN A 66 -3.02 -3.40 15.24
N TYR A 67 -2.68 -4.07 16.33
CA TYR A 67 -2.17 -5.44 16.28
C TYR A 67 -3.14 -6.38 15.58
N SER A 68 -4.43 -6.27 15.88
CA SER A 68 -5.48 -7.10 15.25
C SER A 68 -5.59 -6.89 13.75
N ILE A 69 -5.49 -5.63 13.30
CA ILE A 69 -5.54 -5.27 11.87
C ILE A 69 -4.31 -5.82 11.14
N ILE A 70 -3.12 -5.67 11.72
CA ILE A 70 -1.86 -6.14 11.14
C ILE A 70 -1.89 -7.64 10.91
N TYR A 71 -2.40 -8.37 11.89
CA TYR A 71 -2.46 -9.83 11.85
C TYR A 71 -3.75 -10.36 11.23
N SER A 72 -4.59 -9.48 10.68
CA SER A 72 -5.88 -9.84 10.06
C SER A 72 -6.78 -10.66 10.98
N ASP A 73 -6.69 -10.43 12.28
CA ASP A 73 -7.51 -11.12 13.28
C ASP A 73 -8.92 -10.53 13.32
N LEU A 74 -9.77 -10.99 12.40
CA LEU A 74 -11.15 -10.53 12.27
C LEU A 74 -11.99 -10.84 13.52
N ALA A 75 -11.70 -11.90 14.25
CA ALA A 75 -12.42 -12.25 15.46
C ALA A 75 -12.13 -11.23 16.57
N LEU A 76 -10.85 -10.89 16.75
CA LEU A 76 -10.43 -9.88 17.72
C LEU A 76 -10.92 -8.48 17.34
N ILE A 77 -10.88 -8.12 16.05
CA ILE A 77 -11.43 -6.85 15.56
C ILE A 77 -12.93 -6.75 15.88
N LYS A 78 -13.71 -7.80 15.60
CA LYS A 78 -15.14 -7.83 15.91
C LYS A 78 -15.40 -7.74 17.42
N GLN A 79 -14.62 -8.45 18.23
CA GLN A 79 -14.74 -8.41 19.68
C GLN A 79 -14.42 -7.02 20.25
N LEU A 80 -13.38 -6.36 19.74
CA LEU A 80 -13.06 -4.96 20.09
C LEU A 80 -14.18 -4.01 19.68
N GLN A 81 -14.85 -4.25 18.57
CA GLN A 81 -16.02 -3.48 18.14
C GLN A 81 -17.19 -3.63 19.10
N ILE A 82 -17.43 -4.83 19.59
CA ILE A 82 -18.57 -5.14 20.46
C ILE A 82 -18.34 -4.65 21.89
N ASP A 83 -17.17 -4.92 22.45
CA ASP A 83 -16.91 -4.78 23.88
C ASP A 83 -16.15 -3.52 24.29
N GLY A 84 -15.21 -3.06 23.50
CA GLY A 84 -14.26 -2.03 23.95
C GLY A 84 -14.45 -0.66 23.35
N LEU A 85 -15.00 -0.58 22.16
CA LEU A 85 -14.97 0.64 21.36
C LEU A 85 -16.36 1.25 21.12
N LYS A 86 -17.40 0.72 21.74
CA LYS A 86 -18.78 1.19 21.58
C LYS A 86 -18.99 2.69 21.78
N ALA A 87 -18.14 3.33 22.56
CA ALA A 87 -18.37 4.72 22.95
C ALA A 87 -17.43 5.74 22.28
N ALA A 88 -16.34 5.31 21.64
CA ALA A 88 -15.28 6.26 21.34
C ALA A 88 -14.74 6.27 19.92
N VAL A 89 -14.90 5.22 19.11
CA VAL A 89 -14.14 5.11 17.87
C VAL A 89 -14.95 4.44 16.76
N ASN A 90 -15.37 5.24 15.78
CA ASN A 90 -15.79 4.71 14.50
C ASN A 90 -14.53 4.20 13.78
N ILE A 91 -14.34 2.88 13.75
CA ILE A 91 -13.13 2.20 13.27
C ILE A 91 -12.78 2.60 11.84
N SER A 92 -13.78 2.76 10.98
CA SER A 92 -13.56 3.21 9.58
C SER A 92 -12.98 4.61 9.48
N LYS A 93 -13.21 5.47 10.47
CA LYS A 93 -12.62 6.82 10.56
C LYS A 93 -11.29 6.86 11.31
N CYS A 94 -11.00 5.86 12.10
CA CYS A 94 -9.81 5.85 12.96
C CYS A 94 -8.61 5.21 12.31
N ILE A 95 -8.79 4.26 11.41
CA ILE A 95 -7.68 3.65 10.66
C ILE A 95 -6.83 4.72 9.97
N PRO A 96 -7.37 5.67 9.18
CA PRO A 96 -6.57 6.73 8.59
C PRO A 96 -5.89 7.64 9.62
N LEU A 97 -6.61 8.05 10.67
CA LEU A 97 -6.04 8.89 11.73
C LEU A 97 -4.93 8.19 12.53
N MET A 98 -5.07 6.90 12.74
CA MET A 98 -4.07 6.07 13.41
C MET A 98 -2.84 5.89 12.53
N LEU A 99 -3.01 5.68 11.25
CA LEU A 99 -1.93 5.64 10.28
C LEU A 99 -1.20 6.99 10.25
N ASP A 100 -1.92 8.10 10.18
CA ASP A 100 -1.32 9.44 10.18
C ASP A 100 -0.57 9.73 11.48
N GLN A 101 -1.14 9.42 12.63
CA GLN A 101 -0.48 9.61 13.93
C GLN A 101 0.73 8.71 14.08
N TYR A 102 0.63 7.45 13.68
CA TYR A 102 1.73 6.50 13.69
C TYR A 102 2.90 6.98 12.81
N PHE A 103 2.61 7.42 11.59
CA PHE A 103 3.63 7.97 10.70
C PHE A 103 4.27 9.24 11.24
N ASN A 104 3.48 10.13 11.84
CA ASN A 104 3.98 11.34 12.46
C ASN A 104 4.90 11.00 13.64
N ASP A 105 4.46 10.18 14.57
CA ASP A 105 5.23 9.81 15.76
C ASP A 105 6.51 9.06 15.40
N TYR A 106 6.45 8.19 14.41
CA TYR A 106 7.58 7.35 14.02
C TYR A 106 8.67 8.09 13.25
N LEU A 107 8.29 8.99 12.34
CA LEU A 107 9.21 9.71 11.47
C LEU A 107 9.62 11.08 12.01
N TYR A 108 8.79 11.71 12.85
CA TYR A 108 9.02 13.09 13.29
C TYR A 108 9.70 13.23 14.63
N GLN A 109 9.47 12.32 15.55
CA GLN A 109 9.95 12.52 16.92
C GLN A 109 11.40 12.08 17.14
N ASN A 110 11.98 11.25 16.24
CA ASN A 110 13.31 10.76 16.54
C ASN A 110 14.09 10.20 15.35
N THR A 111 14.72 11.07 14.57
CA THR A 111 15.69 10.68 13.51
C THR A 111 16.77 9.74 14.07
N THR A 112 17.22 9.98 15.31
CA THR A 112 18.24 9.14 15.98
C THR A 112 17.72 7.72 16.19
N ASN A 113 16.44 7.53 16.56
CA ASN A 113 15.87 6.19 16.74
C ASN A 113 15.65 5.49 15.40
N LEU A 114 15.28 6.21 14.35
CA LEU A 114 15.19 5.66 13.01
C LEU A 114 16.55 5.15 12.54
N LEU A 115 17.59 5.95 12.65
CA LEU A 115 18.96 5.56 12.28
C LEU A 115 19.47 4.37 13.09
N LYS A 116 19.25 4.36 14.41
CA LYS A 116 19.58 3.19 15.26
C LYS A 116 18.83 1.92 14.82
N LYS A 117 17.57 2.02 14.43
CA LYS A 117 16.83 0.88 13.91
C LYS A 117 17.36 0.42 12.54
N ILE A 118 17.73 1.35 11.67
CA ILE A 118 18.37 1.00 10.40
C ILE A 118 19.71 0.30 10.62
N ASP A 119 20.51 0.77 11.57
CA ASP A 119 21.80 0.15 11.93
C ASP A 119 21.61 -1.27 12.47
N LEU A 120 20.55 -1.50 13.27
CA LEU A 120 20.29 -2.81 13.86
C LEU A 120 19.60 -3.80 12.91
N PHE A 121 18.69 -3.34 12.08
CA PHE A 121 17.77 -4.18 11.31
C PHE A 121 17.88 -3.99 9.79
N GLY A 122 18.72 -3.04 9.34
CA GLY A 122 18.82 -2.64 7.94
C GLY A 122 17.71 -1.67 7.51
N PRO A 123 17.85 -1.05 6.31
CA PRO A 123 16.92 -0.03 5.82
C PRO A 123 15.55 -0.60 5.43
N GLU A 124 15.41 -1.92 5.32
CA GLU A 124 14.18 -2.61 4.94
C GLU A 124 13.36 -3.11 6.13
N PHE A 125 13.68 -2.70 7.36
CA PHE A 125 12.87 -3.10 8.50
C PHE A 125 11.41 -2.67 8.33
N ARG A 126 10.49 -3.43 8.89
CA ARG A 126 9.06 -3.21 8.73
C ARG A 126 8.42 -2.75 10.02
N ASN A 127 7.50 -1.81 9.90
CA ASN A 127 6.65 -1.42 11.01
C ASN A 127 5.45 -2.38 11.16
N GLU A 128 4.61 -2.11 12.15
CA GLU A 128 3.37 -2.86 12.44
C GLU A 128 2.41 -2.94 11.25
N PHE A 129 2.49 -2.03 10.28
CA PHE A 129 1.68 -2.01 9.06
C PHE A 129 2.37 -2.65 7.85
N ASN A 130 3.49 -3.35 8.09
CA ASN A 130 4.33 -3.91 7.04
C ASN A 130 4.87 -2.87 6.05
N LEU A 131 5.13 -1.65 6.53
CA LEU A 131 5.70 -0.58 5.73
C LEU A 131 7.19 -0.42 6.03
N THR A 132 8.01 -0.22 5.00
CA THR A 132 9.38 0.21 5.17
C THR A 132 9.46 1.67 5.60
N PRO A 133 10.59 2.15 6.17
CA PRO A 133 10.81 3.57 6.41
C PRO A 133 10.60 4.42 5.15
N LEU A 134 11.04 3.94 3.98
CA LEU A 134 10.86 4.63 2.70
C LEU A 134 9.38 4.80 2.33
N MET A 135 8.57 3.75 2.51
CA MET A 135 7.11 3.83 2.29
C MET A 135 6.45 4.84 3.23
N SER A 136 6.88 4.85 4.49
CA SER A 136 6.36 5.78 5.49
C SER A 136 6.75 7.22 5.17
N ALA A 137 8.01 7.47 4.79
CA ALA A 137 8.48 8.78 4.36
C ALA A 137 7.72 9.28 3.12
N ALA A 138 7.47 8.41 2.16
CA ALA A 138 6.68 8.70 0.96
C ALA A 138 5.23 9.07 1.31
N TYR A 139 4.59 8.34 2.23
CA TYR A 139 3.23 8.65 2.68
C TYR A 139 3.15 10.02 3.36
N VAL A 140 4.09 10.33 4.26
CA VAL A 140 4.09 11.59 5.01
C VAL A 140 4.52 12.78 4.15
N GLY A 141 5.25 12.56 3.08
CA GLY A 141 5.76 13.63 2.20
C GLY A 141 7.11 14.19 2.64
N LYS A 142 7.96 13.39 3.26
CA LYS A 142 9.27 13.82 3.76
C LYS A 142 10.39 13.54 2.76
N LYS A 143 10.51 14.41 1.77
CA LYS A 143 11.49 14.27 0.68
C LYS A 143 12.94 14.07 1.15
N ASN A 144 13.38 14.80 2.19
CA ASN A 144 14.75 14.67 2.71
C ASN A 144 15.01 13.28 3.30
N TYR A 145 14.00 12.67 3.95
CA TYR A 145 14.09 11.29 4.43
C TYR A 145 14.09 10.28 3.28
N ILE A 146 13.37 10.54 2.20
CA ILE A 146 13.38 9.69 1.01
C ILE A 146 14.79 9.62 0.43
N GLU A 147 15.44 10.77 0.22
CA GLU A 147 16.82 10.83 -0.28
C GLU A 147 17.78 10.08 0.65
N MET A 148 17.71 10.35 1.96
CA MET A 148 18.54 9.69 2.95
C MET A 148 18.33 8.16 2.94
N LEU A 149 17.10 7.69 2.93
CA LEU A 149 16.79 6.26 2.96
C LEU A 149 17.25 5.55 1.68
N ILE A 150 17.10 6.18 0.53
CA ILE A 150 17.65 5.65 -0.73
C ILE A 150 19.17 5.56 -0.66
N SER A 151 19.85 6.59 -0.14
CA SER A 151 21.32 6.58 0.04
C SER A 151 21.80 5.51 1.02
N LEU A 152 20.97 5.12 1.99
CA LEU A 152 21.20 4.02 2.93
C LEU A 152 20.85 2.64 2.38
N GLY A 153 20.46 2.56 1.10
CA GLY A 153 20.18 1.31 0.41
C GLY A 153 18.74 0.81 0.50
N SER A 154 17.78 1.68 0.89
CA SER A 154 16.35 1.29 0.83
C SER A 154 15.91 0.95 -0.59
N SER A 155 15.19 -0.14 -0.73
CA SER A 155 14.63 -0.58 -2.00
C SER A 155 13.36 0.19 -2.37
N ILE A 156 13.39 0.89 -3.50
CA ILE A 156 12.20 1.55 -4.07
C ILE A 156 11.15 0.53 -4.56
N ASN A 157 11.55 -0.74 -4.74
CA ASN A 157 10.69 -1.81 -5.22
C ASN A 157 10.07 -2.66 -4.10
N ALA A 158 10.48 -2.45 -2.84
CA ALA A 158 9.86 -3.12 -1.70
C ALA A 158 8.35 -2.83 -1.68
N THR A 159 7.53 -3.82 -1.28
CA THR A 159 6.07 -3.68 -1.29
C THR A 159 5.44 -3.93 0.07
N ASP A 160 4.31 -3.29 0.33
CA ASP A 160 3.45 -3.53 1.50
C ASP A 160 2.53 -4.75 1.31
N ASN A 161 1.62 -4.98 2.27
CA ASN A 161 0.63 -6.06 2.20
C ASN A 161 -0.35 -5.96 1.02
N ASN A 162 -0.53 -4.77 0.47
CA ASN A 162 -1.36 -4.53 -0.71
C ASN A 162 -0.53 -4.53 -2.01
N GLN A 163 0.73 -5.00 -1.93
CA GLN A 163 1.67 -5.01 -3.05
C GLN A 163 1.97 -3.62 -3.62
N ARG A 164 1.88 -2.56 -2.80
CA ARG A 164 2.21 -1.20 -3.19
C ARG A 164 3.64 -0.88 -2.75
N ASN A 165 4.43 -0.34 -3.65
CA ASN A 165 5.73 0.24 -3.31
C ASN A 165 5.61 1.69 -2.81
N ALA A 166 6.71 2.30 -2.39
CA ALA A 166 6.74 3.67 -1.90
C ALA A 166 6.15 4.68 -2.90
N PHE A 167 6.42 4.51 -4.20
CA PHE A 167 5.86 5.35 -5.25
C PHE A 167 4.32 5.26 -5.32
N MET A 168 3.76 4.06 -5.29
CA MET A 168 2.31 3.85 -5.31
C MET A 168 1.62 4.41 -4.05
N ILE A 169 2.27 4.32 -2.91
CA ILE A 169 1.77 4.90 -1.65
C ILE A 169 1.70 6.43 -1.77
N ALA A 170 2.76 7.06 -2.26
CA ALA A 170 2.76 8.50 -2.51
C ALA A 170 1.70 8.93 -3.55
N LEU A 171 1.56 8.18 -4.64
CA LEU A 171 0.57 8.44 -5.69
C LEU A 171 -0.87 8.30 -5.16
N SER A 172 -1.11 7.30 -4.31
CA SER A 172 -2.40 7.16 -3.62
C SER A 172 -2.71 8.39 -2.80
N ARG A 173 -1.78 8.80 -1.94
CA ARG A 173 -1.98 9.98 -1.11
C ARG A 173 -2.21 11.24 -1.93
N ALA A 174 -1.43 11.47 -2.98
CA ALA A 174 -1.60 12.61 -3.88
C ALA A 174 -2.98 12.66 -4.55
N THR A 175 -3.63 11.51 -4.73
CA THR A 175 -4.99 11.45 -5.30
C THR A 175 -6.05 11.88 -4.29
N ASP A 176 -5.84 11.58 -3.02
CA ASP A 176 -6.83 11.76 -1.96
C ASP A 176 -6.59 13.04 -1.14
N ASP A 177 -5.38 13.62 -1.20
CA ASP A 177 -4.96 14.84 -0.49
C ASP A 177 -4.36 15.87 -1.45
N MET A 178 -5.17 16.88 -1.81
CA MET A 178 -4.78 17.97 -2.70
C MET A 178 -3.63 18.82 -2.16
N LYS A 179 -3.54 18.99 -0.83
CA LYS A 179 -2.44 19.73 -0.22
C LYS A 179 -1.12 18.98 -0.42
N TYR A 180 -1.11 17.69 -0.17
CA TYR A 180 0.05 16.83 -0.43
C TYR A 180 0.42 16.85 -1.92
N CYS A 181 -0.58 16.69 -2.80
CA CYS A 181 -0.37 16.71 -4.25
C CYS A 181 0.33 17.99 -4.73
N ASN A 182 -0.14 19.15 -4.25
CA ASN A 182 0.36 20.45 -4.71
C ASN A 182 1.67 20.89 -4.03
N SER A 183 2.01 20.33 -2.86
CA SER A 183 3.15 20.83 -2.08
C SER A 183 4.41 19.98 -2.22
N VAL A 184 4.29 18.65 -2.26
CA VAL A 184 5.45 17.76 -2.18
C VAL A 184 5.48 16.63 -3.19
N PHE A 185 4.33 16.27 -3.78
CA PHE A 185 4.24 15.05 -4.59
C PHE A 185 5.11 15.08 -5.84
N GLU A 186 5.27 16.23 -6.48
CA GLU A 186 6.09 16.35 -7.69
C GLU A 186 7.56 15.95 -7.46
N GLU A 187 8.16 16.44 -6.36
CA GLU A 187 9.53 16.11 -5.99
C GLU A 187 9.65 14.63 -5.61
N ILE A 188 8.69 14.12 -4.84
CA ILE A 188 8.64 12.70 -4.46
C ILE A 188 8.46 11.80 -5.68
N TYR A 189 7.66 12.22 -6.65
CA TYR A 189 7.49 11.52 -7.91
C TYR A 189 8.84 11.37 -8.64
N GLN A 190 9.63 12.44 -8.73
CA GLN A 190 10.94 12.37 -9.40
C GLN A 190 11.93 11.45 -8.69
N GLN A 191 11.87 11.37 -7.35
CA GLN A 191 12.75 10.51 -6.56
C GLN A 191 12.36 9.03 -6.61
N LEU A 192 11.08 8.72 -6.65
CA LEU A 192 10.56 7.37 -6.47
C LEU A 192 10.03 6.70 -7.74
N LYS A 193 9.79 7.45 -8.83
CA LYS A 193 9.24 6.85 -10.04
C LYS A 193 10.21 5.82 -10.63
N PRO A 194 9.78 4.59 -10.90
CA PRO A 194 10.56 3.65 -11.67
C PRO A 194 10.77 4.13 -13.12
N ASP A 195 11.89 3.78 -13.73
CA ASP A 195 12.19 4.15 -15.13
C ASP A 195 11.21 3.54 -16.14
N ALA A 196 10.66 2.38 -15.80
CA ALA A 196 9.69 1.68 -16.62
C ALA A 196 8.79 0.78 -15.80
N ILE A 197 7.60 0.47 -16.35
CA ILE A 197 6.76 -0.64 -15.92
C ILE A 197 7.08 -1.83 -16.81
N ILE A 198 7.34 -2.98 -16.22
CA ILE A 198 7.48 -4.24 -16.93
C ILE A 198 6.26 -5.09 -16.68
N LEU A 199 5.56 -5.41 -17.75
CA LEU A 199 4.34 -6.18 -17.75
C LEU A 199 4.53 -7.46 -18.54
N LYS A 200 3.70 -8.47 -18.27
CA LYS A 200 3.58 -9.67 -19.08
C LYS A 200 2.12 -9.83 -19.50
N ILE A 201 1.87 -10.01 -20.79
CA ILE A 201 0.55 -10.19 -21.37
C ILE A 201 0.64 -11.36 -22.34
N ASN A 202 -0.15 -12.42 -22.13
CA ASN A 202 -0.10 -13.63 -22.93
C ASN A 202 1.35 -14.16 -23.15
N ASN A 203 2.12 -14.21 -22.06
CA ASN A 203 3.54 -14.61 -22.04
C ASN A 203 4.50 -13.69 -22.82
N LYS A 204 4.06 -12.54 -23.33
CA LYS A 204 4.91 -11.54 -23.97
C LYS A 204 5.25 -10.43 -22.99
N LEU A 205 6.52 -10.04 -22.94
CA LEU A 205 6.97 -8.91 -22.13
C LEU A 205 6.65 -7.59 -22.83
N VAL A 206 6.04 -6.67 -22.09
CA VAL A 206 5.75 -5.30 -22.53
C VAL A 206 6.42 -4.34 -21.57
N LYS A 207 7.35 -3.54 -22.07
CA LYS A 207 8.02 -2.47 -21.33
C LYS A 207 7.38 -1.13 -21.66
N ILE A 208 6.99 -0.38 -20.62
CA ILE A 208 6.45 0.98 -20.75
C ILE A 208 7.35 1.92 -19.98
N GLU A 209 8.13 2.70 -20.70
CA GLU A 209 9.08 3.65 -20.14
C GLU A 209 8.38 4.88 -19.56
N SER A 210 9.01 5.54 -18.60
CA SER A 210 8.41 6.64 -17.79
C SER A 210 7.99 7.86 -18.61
N TYR A 211 8.55 8.08 -19.81
CA TYR A 211 8.16 9.17 -20.71
C TYR A 211 6.91 8.85 -21.56
N LYS A 212 6.51 7.58 -21.65
CA LYS A 212 5.32 7.18 -22.41
C LYS A 212 4.04 7.64 -21.73
N SER A 213 3.04 7.99 -22.53
CA SER A 213 1.75 8.48 -22.01
C SER A 213 1.03 7.46 -21.16
N GLU A 214 1.17 6.18 -21.46
CA GLU A 214 0.51 5.08 -20.74
C GLU A 214 1.11 4.86 -19.34
N TYR A 215 2.35 5.27 -19.11
CA TYR A 215 3.08 5.01 -17.87
C TYR A 215 2.35 5.56 -16.63
N PHE A 216 2.10 6.87 -16.61
CA PHE A 216 1.43 7.50 -15.46
C PHE A 216 0.01 6.95 -15.27
N PHE A 217 -0.74 6.82 -16.36
CA PHE A 217 -2.09 6.26 -16.33
C PHE A 217 -2.13 4.86 -15.75
N LEU A 218 -1.21 4.01 -16.17
CA LEU A 218 -1.18 2.63 -15.72
C LEU A 218 -0.84 2.55 -14.24
N TYR A 219 0.18 3.27 -13.78
CA TYR A 219 0.48 3.34 -12.34
C TYR A 219 -0.68 3.87 -11.53
N PHE A 220 -1.33 4.93 -12.02
CA PHE A 220 -2.51 5.50 -11.38
C PHE A 220 -3.64 4.46 -11.22
N LEU A 221 -3.96 3.73 -12.29
CA LEU A 221 -5.01 2.71 -12.27
C LEU A 221 -4.62 1.52 -11.37
N ILE A 222 -3.39 1.02 -11.46
CA ILE A 222 -2.89 -0.05 -10.60
C ILE A 222 -2.97 0.35 -9.13
N THR A 223 -2.58 1.58 -8.81
CA THR A 223 -2.66 2.10 -7.43
C THR A 223 -4.09 2.14 -6.94
N LYS A 224 -5.04 2.60 -7.76
CA LYS A 224 -6.47 2.61 -7.40
C LYS A 224 -7.02 1.20 -7.18
N ILE A 225 -6.64 0.25 -8.01
CA ILE A 225 -7.01 -1.16 -7.85
C ILE A 225 -6.50 -1.70 -6.52
N ARG A 226 -5.23 -1.49 -6.19
CA ARG A 226 -4.60 -2.02 -4.97
C ARG A 226 -5.09 -1.35 -3.68
N ASN A 227 -5.65 -0.16 -3.76
CA ASN A 227 -6.28 0.54 -2.64
C ASN A 227 -7.73 0.13 -2.42
N SER A 228 -8.39 -0.45 -3.42
CA SER A 228 -9.80 -0.80 -3.33
C SER A 228 -10.02 -2.04 -2.45
N SER A 229 -10.90 -1.93 -1.47
CA SER A 229 -11.38 -3.08 -0.69
C SER A 229 -12.17 -4.09 -1.55
N GLU A 230 -12.80 -3.61 -2.61
CA GLU A 230 -13.56 -4.45 -3.55
C GLU A 230 -12.63 -5.35 -4.38
N TYR A 231 -11.40 -4.93 -4.64
CA TYR A 231 -10.40 -5.73 -5.33
C TYR A 231 -10.04 -7.02 -4.57
N LYS A 232 -10.04 -6.96 -3.23
CA LYS A 232 -9.78 -8.14 -2.38
C LYS A 232 -10.89 -9.19 -2.47
N VAL A 233 -12.11 -8.78 -2.86
CA VAL A 233 -13.30 -9.63 -2.93
C VAL A 233 -13.58 -10.12 -4.36
N SER A 234 -13.29 -9.31 -5.37
CA SER A 234 -13.55 -9.67 -6.78
C SER A 234 -12.62 -8.91 -7.73
N ARG A 235 -11.58 -9.60 -8.21
CA ARG A 235 -10.57 -9.06 -9.15
C ARG A 235 -11.17 -8.51 -10.45
N SER A 236 -12.40 -8.86 -10.80
CA SER A 236 -13.00 -8.59 -12.12
C SER A 236 -13.87 -7.33 -12.20
N LYS A 237 -14.03 -6.51 -11.13
CA LYS A 237 -15.09 -5.50 -11.10
C LYS A 237 -14.68 -4.04 -11.14
N LEU A 238 -13.38 -3.71 -11.10
CA LEU A 238 -12.99 -2.29 -11.19
C LEU A 238 -13.05 -1.81 -12.64
N THR A 239 -14.04 -1.00 -12.91
CA THR A 239 -14.26 -0.40 -14.22
C THR A 239 -13.91 1.09 -14.21
N PHE A 240 -13.42 1.58 -15.34
CA PHE A 240 -12.98 2.96 -15.50
C PHE A 240 -13.73 3.63 -16.65
N LYS A 241 -14.14 4.89 -16.42
CA LYS A 241 -14.65 5.77 -17.46
C LYS A 241 -13.64 6.87 -17.73
N ALA A 242 -13.41 7.20 -18.99
CA ALA A 242 -12.48 8.27 -19.36
C ALA A 242 -12.82 9.62 -18.70
N SER A 243 -14.12 9.93 -18.53
CA SER A 243 -14.57 11.11 -17.82
C SER A 243 -14.11 11.18 -16.36
N ASN A 244 -14.24 10.06 -15.63
CA ASN A 244 -13.87 10.01 -14.22
C ASN A 244 -12.34 10.14 -14.04
N ILE A 245 -11.58 9.44 -14.87
CA ILE A 245 -10.12 9.54 -14.87
C ILE A 245 -9.67 10.95 -15.22
N SER A 246 -10.24 11.55 -16.26
CA SER A 246 -9.95 12.95 -16.66
C SER A 246 -10.13 13.94 -15.51
N VAL A 247 -11.19 13.80 -14.73
CA VAL A 247 -11.44 14.67 -13.56
C VAL A 247 -10.33 14.51 -12.51
N LEU A 248 -9.97 13.28 -12.17
CA LEU A 248 -8.93 13.00 -11.18
C LEU A 248 -7.54 13.48 -11.64
N LEU A 249 -7.23 13.38 -12.93
CA LEU A 249 -5.95 13.82 -13.47
C LEU A 249 -5.77 15.34 -13.45
N LYS A 250 -6.85 16.12 -13.40
CA LYS A 250 -6.75 17.58 -13.27
C LYS A 250 -6.06 18.03 -12.00
N ASN A 251 -6.07 17.20 -10.97
CA ASN A 251 -5.45 17.50 -9.68
C ASN A 251 -3.91 17.49 -9.72
N PHE A 252 -3.31 16.83 -10.70
CA PHE A 252 -1.85 16.76 -10.82
C PHE A 252 -1.30 17.98 -11.56
N SER A 253 -0.04 18.35 -11.29
CA SER A 253 0.64 19.45 -11.99
C SER A 253 0.80 19.14 -13.50
N GLU A 254 1.03 20.18 -14.32
CA GLU A 254 1.24 20.01 -15.76
C GLU A 254 2.61 19.40 -16.08
N SER A 255 3.57 19.51 -15.17
CA SER A 255 4.88 18.85 -15.25
C SER A 255 4.78 17.32 -15.12
N LEU A 256 3.82 16.83 -14.32
CA LEU A 256 3.57 15.40 -14.16
C LEU A 256 2.65 14.85 -15.25
N VAL A 257 1.54 15.53 -15.49
CA VAL A 257 0.58 15.17 -16.52
C VAL A 257 0.26 16.40 -17.36
N PRO A 258 0.79 16.53 -18.57
CA PRO A 258 0.53 17.66 -19.45
C PRO A 258 -0.97 17.90 -19.67
N ARG A 259 -1.37 19.16 -19.78
CA ARG A 259 -2.78 19.58 -19.87
C ARG A 259 -3.57 18.81 -20.92
N TYR A 260 -3.00 18.59 -22.10
CA TYR A 260 -3.68 17.85 -23.19
C TYR A 260 -3.94 16.39 -22.82
N ARG A 261 -3.11 15.76 -21.97
CA ARG A 261 -3.30 14.37 -21.49
C ARG A 261 -4.39 14.24 -20.45
N LYS A 262 -4.82 15.34 -19.80
CA LYS A 262 -5.91 15.37 -18.82
C LYS A 262 -7.29 15.46 -19.47
N ASN A 263 -7.35 15.68 -20.80
CA ASN A 263 -8.61 15.77 -21.53
C ASN A 263 -9.29 14.40 -21.63
N ARG A 264 -10.63 14.38 -21.47
CA ARG A 264 -11.46 13.18 -21.62
C ARG A 264 -11.21 12.44 -22.93
N ASP A 265 -11.13 13.21 -24.03
CA ASP A 265 -10.98 12.61 -25.37
C ASP A 265 -9.62 11.93 -25.54
N TYR A 266 -8.57 12.54 -24.96
CA TYR A 266 -7.25 11.92 -24.93
C TYR A 266 -7.26 10.61 -24.14
N VAL A 267 -7.86 10.61 -22.92
CA VAL A 267 -7.98 9.43 -22.09
C VAL A 267 -8.78 8.33 -22.78
N SER A 268 -9.88 8.70 -23.42
CA SER A 268 -10.72 7.77 -24.21
C SER A 268 -9.93 7.17 -25.37
N ALA A 269 -9.19 7.98 -26.11
CA ALA A 269 -8.34 7.52 -27.20
C ALA A 269 -7.21 6.60 -26.72
N LEU A 270 -6.61 6.89 -25.56
CA LEU A 270 -5.58 6.05 -24.94
C LEU A 270 -6.13 4.67 -24.59
N PHE A 271 -7.31 4.59 -23.97
CA PHE A 271 -7.98 3.32 -23.69
C PHE A 271 -8.29 2.56 -24.97
N ALA A 272 -8.90 3.20 -25.96
CA ALA A 272 -9.28 2.57 -27.21
C ALA A 272 -8.08 2.04 -28.02
N ARG A 273 -6.96 2.77 -28.04
CA ARG A 273 -5.72 2.35 -28.72
C ARG A 273 -5.06 1.15 -28.05
N ASN A 274 -5.18 1.03 -26.72
CA ASN A 274 -4.56 -0.04 -25.94
C ASN A 274 -5.57 -1.10 -25.48
N GLU A 275 -6.75 -1.17 -26.12
CA GLU A 275 -7.74 -2.22 -25.89
C GLU A 275 -7.31 -3.53 -26.54
N VAL A 276 -7.62 -4.67 -25.90
CA VAL A 276 -7.23 -6.02 -26.36
C VAL A 276 -7.56 -6.28 -27.84
N HIS A 277 -8.73 -5.83 -28.31
CA HIS A 277 -9.20 -6.03 -29.67
C HIS A 277 -8.93 -4.84 -30.62
N SER A 278 -8.13 -3.87 -30.18
CA SER A 278 -7.82 -2.71 -31.02
C SER A 278 -6.86 -3.06 -32.15
N ASN A 279 -7.17 -2.58 -33.36
CA ASN A 279 -6.30 -2.71 -34.56
C ASN A 279 -5.19 -1.64 -34.59
N TYR A 280 -4.98 -0.88 -33.49
CA TYR A 280 -3.92 0.11 -33.48
C TYR A 280 -2.53 -0.55 -33.61
N PRO A 281 -1.65 -0.10 -34.51
CA PRO A 281 -0.37 -0.77 -34.77
C PRO A 281 0.56 -0.92 -33.55
N HIS A 282 0.45 0.00 -32.58
CA HIS A 282 1.25 -0.01 -31.36
C HIS A 282 0.43 -0.38 -30.12
N ASN A 283 -0.64 -1.15 -30.33
CA ASN A 283 -1.49 -1.64 -29.25
C ASN A 283 -0.70 -2.49 -28.27
N LYS A 284 -0.75 -2.12 -26.97
CA LYS A 284 -0.09 -2.85 -25.88
C LYS A 284 -1.04 -3.79 -25.15
N GLN A 285 -2.31 -3.86 -25.55
CA GLN A 285 -3.34 -4.73 -24.97
C GLN A 285 -3.52 -4.54 -23.44
N LEU A 286 -3.47 -3.29 -22.98
CA LEU A 286 -3.51 -2.97 -21.54
C LEU A 286 -4.92 -3.04 -20.94
N PHE A 287 -5.96 -2.86 -21.76
CA PHE A 287 -7.33 -2.67 -21.31
C PHE A 287 -8.29 -3.60 -22.04
N SER A 288 -9.35 -4.01 -21.32
CA SER A 288 -10.50 -4.70 -21.90
C SER A 288 -11.73 -3.81 -21.84
N ARG A 289 -12.47 -3.70 -22.94
CA ARG A 289 -13.74 -2.94 -22.98
C ARG A 289 -14.86 -3.81 -22.47
N ILE A 290 -15.57 -3.34 -21.44
CA ILE A 290 -16.78 -4.02 -20.90
C ILE A 290 -18.00 -3.60 -21.68
N THR A 291 -18.17 -2.28 -21.86
CA THR A 291 -19.22 -1.68 -22.69
C THR A 291 -18.67 -0.39 -23.32
N LEU A 292 -19.46 0.30 -24.15
CA LEU A 292 -19.05 1.56 -24.76
C LEU A 292 -18.61 2.58 -23.70
N GLY A 293 -17.35 2.99 -23.75
CA GLY A 293 -16.75 3.98 -22.84
C GLY A 293 -16.42 3.47 -21.43
N ILE A 294 -16.61 2.18 -21.15
CA ILE A 294 -16.28 1.54 -19.87
C ILE A 294 -15.21 0.46 -20.10
N TYR A 295 -14.11 0.60 -19.39
CA TYR A 295 -12.93 -0.26 -19.50
C TYR A 295 -12.55 -0.85 -18.15
N THR A 296 -11.85 -1.97 -18.21
CA THR A 296 -11.11 -2.56 -17.07
C THR A 296 -9.67 -2.81 -17.50
N ILE A 297 -8.78 -3.10 -16.59
CA ILE A 297 -7.46 -3.60 -16.94
C ILE A 297 -7.61 -4.98 -17.59
N ASN A 298 -6.77 -5.27 -18.59
CA ASN A 298 -6.76 -6.59 -19.22
C ASN A 298 -6.53 -7.68 -18.14
N PRO A 299 -7.44 -8.65 -17.99
CA PRO A 299 -7.34 -9.70 -16.98
C PRO A 299 -6.13 -10.62 -17.14
N ASP A 300 -5.53 -10.66 -18.34
CA ASP A 300 -4.31 -11.43 -18.61
C ASP A 300 -3.02 -10.63 -18.34
N LEU A 301 -3.15 -9.41 -17.87
CA LEU A 301 -2.02 -8.57 -17.53
C LEU A 301 -1.42 -9.00 -16.18
N GLU A 302 -0.14 -9.32 -16.21
CA GLU A 302 0.66 -9.57 -15.01
C GLU A 302 1.70 -8.46 -14.85
N ILE A 303 1.93 -8.08 -13.60
CA ILE A 303 3.00 -7.15 -13.25
C ILE A 303 4.05 -7.89 -12.41
N LYS A 304 5.32 -7.57 -12.62
CA LYS A 304 6.40 -8.08 -11.79
C LYS A 304 6.41 -7.38 -10.43
N ILE A 305 6.29 -8.16 -9.36
CA ILE A 305 6.35 -7.69 -7.99
C ILE A 305 7.47 -8.43 -7.31
N CYS A 306 8.50 -7.69 -6.89
CA CYS A 306 9.78 -8.30 -6.50
C CYS A 306 10.25 -9.21 -7.64
N ASP A 307 10.38 -10.51 -7.40
CA ASP A 307 10.82 -11.46 -8.44
C ASP A 307 9.68 -12.37 -8.96
N THR A 308 8.45 -12.11 -8.56
CA THR A 308 7.29 -12.91 -8.95
C THR A 308 6.35 -12.14 -9.87
N TRP A 309 5.72 -12.85 -10.81
CA TRP A 309 4.65 -12.32 -11.65
C TRP A 309 3.31 -12.51 -10.94
N SER A 310 2.52 -11.46 -10.87
CA SER A 310 1.18 -11.53 -10.29
C SER A 310 0.16 -10.84 -11.21
N LYS A 311 -1.01 -11.45 -11.36
CA LYS A 311 -2.14 -10.84 -12.06
C LYS A 311 -2.65 -9.64 -11.27
N LEU A 312 -3.05 -8.61 -12.01
CA LEU A 312 -3.68 -7.40 -11.46
C LEU A 312 -5.14 -7.62 -11.14
#